data_b2611e653de6c5f2abfef12a07ef2243
#
_entry.id   b2611e653de6c5f2abfef12a07ef2243
#
_cell.length_a   1.000
_cell.length_b   1.000
_cell.length_c   1.000
_cell.angle_alpha   90.00
_cell.angle_beta   90.00
_cell.angle_gamma   90.00
#
_symmetry.space_group_name_H-M   'P 1'
#
loop_
_entity.id
_entity.type
_entity.pdbx_description
1 polymer ?
#
loop_
_entity_poly.entity_id
_entity_poly.type
_entity_poly.pdbx_seq_one_letter_code
_entity_poly.pdbx_strand_id
1 'polypeptide(L)'
;KIAIKLSSGGAEICQARIFDIKTKKLLDDNFGPIWSEFPIQFTSNATEIIYTKMKSTDNKSDDVLKYMDVYLHTIGTNATNDKLLFSREKYKELNVLPERFPSIIVSDDNKYLFLNIGSVKRESLVYFAPADELHKEKINWKPLIKYEDEITEFYPIGNQLFFLSHKNAPKFKVGVTSLLNPNFDKAKIIVVEGKDVITGIQKTKNYIIYATSNGLTKEKHLIDPKTLTTKKLLLPQGINGSSPFNETSNDRLIVYNTNWLSPYSIYEYDVAKNTILKSKWFDMNGSYPDFAKDIAIKEVEVKSHDGVLVPLSILYPKNIKFDGNAPCYLTGYGAYGSSSQPSFIDIMAILLEQGCSIAFAHVRGGGEKGEEWHQAGMKATKPNTWKDFIACAEYLIKEKYTSPQKLIGEGMSAGGILIGRAITERPDLFAVAIDEVGVTNALRSETTPNGDNQIPEMGSIKVEEECKSLIEMDAQSKVVKDTKYPAVFVRSGMNDARVVPWMPAKFAAVLQNSTSSNKPVLLYVNYGNGHFTSDVDENFKEFADMVSFSLWQVGHPSFKKAD
;
A
#
# COMPACT_ATOMS: atom_id res chain seq x y z
N LYS A 1 8.92 -27.12 -2.28
CA LYS A 1 9.16 -26.26 -3.45
C LYS A 1 8.87 -24.80 -3.09
N ILE A 2 9.46 -23.86 -3.81
CA ILE A 2 9.21 -22.41 -3.72
C ILE A 2 8.92 -21.92 -5.13
N ALA A 3 7.88 -21.12 -5.31
CA ALA A 3 7.66 -20.36 -6.53
C ALA A 3 8.35 -18.99 -6.39
N ILE A 4 9.18 -18.63 -7.36
CA ILE A 4 9.95 -17.38 -7.38
C ILE A 4 9.47 -16.57 -8.57
N LYS A 5 9.07 -15.33 -8.34
CA LYS A 5 8.76 -14.38 -9.41
C LYS A 5 9.99 -13.56 -9.72
N LEU A 6 10.38 -13.53 -10.98
CA LEU A 6 11.56 -12.82 -11.49
C LEU A 6 11.12 -11.80 -12.53
N SER A 7 11.56 -10.56 -12.40
CA SER A 7 11.40 -9.50 -13.39
C SER A 7 12.74 -8.93 -13.80
N SER A 8 12.78 -8.21 -14.91
CA SER A 8 13.96 -7.48 -15.38
C SER A 8 13.65 -5.99 -15.49
N GLY A 9 14.68 -5.15 -15.36
CA GLY A 9 14.57 -3.70 -15.55
C GLY A 9 13.57 -3.02 -14.62
N GLY A 10 13.43 -3.51 -13.38
CA GLY A 10 12.48 -2.95 -12.41
C GLY A 10 11.01 -3.06 -12.81
N ALA A 11 10.69 -3.78 -13.88
CA ALA A 11 9.32 -4.00 -14.31
C ALA A 11 8.57 -4.86 -13.28
N GLU A 12 7.28 -4.59 -13.11
CA GLU A 12 6.42 -5.39 -12.22
C GLU A 12 5.81 -6.60 -12.92
N ILE A 13 6.16 -6.82 -14.18
CA ILE A 13 5.77 -8.01 -14.96
C ILE A 13 6.83 -9.09 -14.76
N CYS A 14 6.42 -10.20 -14.17
CA CYS A 14 7.30 -11.28 -13.75
C CYS A 14 7.08 -12.55 -14.55
N GLN A 15 8.14 -13.37 -14.64
CA GLN A 15 8.05 -14.79 -14.95
C GLN A 15 8.23 -15.59 -13.66
N ALA A 16 7.42 -16.62 -13.48
CA ALA A 16 7.55 -17.50 -12.32
C ALA A 16 8.42 -18.72 -12.64
N ARG A 17 9.27 -19.07 -11.69
CA ARG A 17 10.13 -20.24 -11.71
C ARG A 17 9.94 -21.05 -10.44
N ILE A 18 10.19 -22.35 -10.49
CA ILE A 18 10.07 -23.25 -9.35
C ILE A 18 11.45 -23.66 -8.86
N PHE A 19 11.71 -23.40 -7.57
CA PHE A 19 12.91 -23.90 -6.89
C PHE A 19 12.57 -25.10 -6.00
N ASP A 20 13.25 -26.20 -6.20
CA ASP A 20 13.10 -27.37 -5.34
C ASP A 20 14.09 -27.29 -4.17
N ILE A 21 13.56 -27.12 -2.96
CA ILE A 21 14.37 -26.93 -1.73
C ILE A 21 15.19 -28.21 -1.41
N LYS A 22 14.65 -29.40 -1.71
CA LYS A 22 15.31 -30.67 -1.37
C LYS A 22 16.53 -30.90 -2.25
N THR A 23 16.37 -30.70 -3.55
CA THR A 23 17.46 -30.87 -4.52
C THR A 23 18.33 -29.63 -4.67
N LYS A 24 17.90 -28.48 -4.12
CA LYS A 24 18.53 -27.16 -4.26
C LYS A 24 18.71 -26.74 -5.72
N LYS A 25 17.76 -27.10 -6.60
CA LYS A 25 17.79 -26.82 -8.02
C LYS A 25 16.58 -25.99 -8.45
N LEU A 26 16.80 -25.13 -9.41
CA LEU A 26 15.75 -24.49 -10.17
C LEU A 26 15.21 -25.54 -11.17
N LEU A 27 13.90 -25.70 -11.20
CA LEU A 27 13.24 -26.59 -12.18
C LEU A 27 13.08 -25.87 -13.52
N ASP A 28 12.75 -26.63 -14.55
CA ASP A 28 12.58 -26.09 -15.92
C ASP A 28 11.27 -25.31 -16.10
N ASP A 29 10.36 -25.40 -15.11
CA ASP A 29 9.10 -24.67 -15.12
C ASP A 29 9.35 -23.15 -15.27
N ASN A 30 8.68 -22.55 -16.26
CA ASN A 30 8.70 -21.13 -16.53
C ASN A 30 7.33 -20.71 -17.06
N PHE A 31 6.57 -19.97 -16.25
CA PHE A 31 5.20 -19.60 -16.57
C PHE A 31 4.92 -18.13 -16.21
N GLY A 32 3.96 -17.55 -16.88
CA GLY A 32 3.59 -16.13 -16.79
C GLY A 32 3.12 -15.60 -18.14
N PRO A 33 3.14 -14.26 -18.36
CA PRO A 33 3.54 -13.20 -17.42
C PRO A 33 2.58 -13.02 -16.25
N ILE A 34 3.12 -12.62 -15.09
CA ILE A 34 2.37 -12.44 -13.84
C ILE A 34 2.69 -11.06 -13.27
N TRP A 35 1.68 -10.32 -12.83
CA TRP A 35 1.91 -9.08 -12.09
C TRP A 35 2.57 -9.36 -10.73
N SER A 36 3.54 -8.55 -10.34
CA SER A 36 4.38 -8.80 -9.16
C SER A 36 3.61 -9.03 -7.86
N GLU A 37 2.46 -8.38 -7.69
CA GLU A 37 1.62 -8.48 -6.49
C GLU A 37 0.65 -9.66 -6.51
N PHE A 38 0.42 -10.30 -7.66
CA PHE A 38 -0.55 -11.38 -7.72
C PHE A 38 -0.04 -12.65 -7.05
N PRO A 39 -0.90 -13.31 -6.28
CA PRO A 39 -0.51 -14.52 -5.59
C PRO A 39 -0.25 -15.67 -6.57
N ILE A 40 0.67 -16.54 -6.18
CA ILE A 40 0.87 -17.86 -6.76
C ILE A 40 0.55 -18.87 -5.67
N GLN A 41 -0.39 -19.75 -5.91
CA GLN A 41 -0.81 -20.73 -4.92
C GLN A 41 -0.52 -22.16 -5.36
N PHE A 42 0.23 -22.90 -4.55
CA PHE A 42 0.33 -24.36 -4.72
C PHE A 42 -0.98 -25.04 -4.33
N THR A 43 -1.36 -26.07 -5.07
CA THR A 43 -2.37 -27.02 -4.62
C THR A 43 -1.84 -27.85 -3.43
N SER A 44 -2.72 -28.47 -2.67
CA SER A 44 -2.37 -29.17 -1.44
C SER A 44 -1.32 -30.28 -1.60
N ASN A 45 -1.29 -30.94 -2.75
CA ASN A 45 -0.29 -31.97 -3.07
C ASN A 45 1.03 -31.37 -3.61
N ALA A 46 1.08 -30.04 -3.80
CA ALA A 46 2.22 -29.32 -4.35
C ALA A 46 2.73 -29.85 -5.71
N THR A 47 1.83 -30.40 -6.54
CA THR A 47 2.09 -30.84 -7.91
C THR A 47 1.59 -29.85 -8.94
N GLU A 48 0.72 -28.93 -8.54
CA GLU A 48 0.13 -27.93 -9.41
C GLU A 48 0.14 -26.55 -8.75
N ILE A 49 0.01 -25.53 -9.58
CA ILE A 49 0.06 -24.11 -9.17
C ILE A 49 -1.08 -23.36 -9.85
N ILE A 50 -1.82 -22.58 -9.09
CA ILE A 50 -2.80 -21.62 -9.60
C ILE A 50 -2.14 -20.25 -9.67
N TYR A 51 -2.28 -19.57 -10.81
CA TYR A 51 -1.73 -18.22 -11.02
C TYR A 51 -2.60 -17.39 -11.96
N THR A 52 -2.53 -16.07 -11.80
CA THR A 52 -3.19 -15.12 -12.71
C THR A 52 -2.19 -14.66 -13.76
N LYS A 53 -2.55 -14.88 -15.03
CA LYS A 53 -1.71 -14.54 -16.19
C LYS A 53 -2.16 -13.23 -16.81
N MET A 54 -1.21 -12.34 -17.03
CA MET A 54 -1.41 -11.11 -17.80
C MET A 54 -1.48 -11.39 -19.30
N LYS A 55 -2.21 -10.54 -20.01
CA LYS A 55 -2.34 -10.64 -21.46
C LYS A 55 -1.13 -10.09 -22.21
N SER A 56 -0.56 -9.01 -21.71
CA SER A 56 0.57 -8.30 -22.33
C SER A 56 1.81 -8.32 -21.43
N THR A 57 2.98 -8.36 -22.05
CA THR A 57 4.29 -8.10 -21.42
C THR A 57 4.80 -6.69 -21.71
N ASP A 58 4.11 -5.93 -22.55
CA ASP A 58 4.46 -4.56 -22.89
C ASP A 58 3.85 -3.59 -21.88
N ASN A 59 4.69 -2.96 -21.05
CA ASN A 59 4.29 -1.96 -20.07
C ASN A 59 3.59 -0.72 -20.68
N LYS A 60 3.72 -0.52 -21.99
CA LYS A 60 3.11 0.59 -22.72
C LYS A 60 1.77 0.22 -23.36
N SER A 61 1.41 -1.05 -23.32
CA SER A 61 0.14 -1.52 -23.87
C SER A 61 -1.03 -1.00 -23.03
N ASP A 62 -2.06 -0.47 -23.66
CA ASP A 62 -3.31 -0.06 -22.99
C ASP A 62 -4.02 -1.24 -22.27
N ASP A 63 -3.63 -2.47 -22.61
CA ASP A 63 -4.19 -3.70 -22.04
C ASP A 63 -3.28 -4.37 -21.01
N VAL A 64 -2.18 -3.74 -20.60
CA VAL A 64 -1.18 -4.36 -19.70
C VAL A 64 -1.81 -4.84 -18.38
N LEU A 65 -2.76 -4.10 -17.83
CA LEU A 65 -3.48 -4.46 -16.60
C LEU A 65 -4.95 -4.84 -16.86
N LYS A 66 -5.26 -5.36 -18.05
CA LYS A 66 -6.61 -5.77 -18.46
C LYS A 66 -6.64 -7.21 -18.96
N TYR A 67 -7.85 -7.78 -19.04
CA TYR A 67 -8.11 -9.09 -19.64
C TYR A 67 -7.30 -10.24 -19.05
N MET A 68 -7.07 -10.22 -17.76
CA MET A 68 -6.31 -11.26 -17.08
C MET A 68 -7.11 -12.54 -16.94
N ASP A 69 -6.42 -13.67 -17.05
CA ASP A 69 -6.97 -15.01 -16.96
C ASP A 69 -6.32 -15.81 -15.84
N VAL A 70 -7.01 -16.77 -15.26
CA VAL A 70 -6.46 -17.66 -14.22
C VAL A 70 -6.18 -19.05 -14.79
N TYR A 71 -4.99 -19.55 -14.56
CA TYR A 71 -4.51 -20.84 -15.06
C TYR A 71 -4.10 -21.78 -13.93
N LEU A 72 -4.14 -23.07 -14.23
CA LEU A 72 -3.56 -24.14 -13.44
C LEU A 72 -2.36 -24.72 -14.20
N HIS A 73 -1.18 -24.57 -13.63
CA HIS A 73 0.08 -25.12 -14.14
C HIS A 73 0.41 -26.42 -13.44
N THR A 74 0.70 -27.48 -14.19
CA THR A 74 1.21 -28.74 -13.66
C THR A 74 2.73 -28.71 -13.65
N ILE A 75 3.35 -28.83 -12.48
CA ILE A 75 4.79 -28.73 -12.30
C ILE A 75 5.50 -29.83 -13.10
N GLY A 76 6.52 -29.45 -13.87
CA GLY A 76 7.27 -30.30 -14.78
C GLY A 76 6.69 -30.37 -16.20
N THR A 77 5.66 -29.55 -16.51
CA THR A 77 5.10 -29.47 -17.86
C THR A 77 5.37 -28.11 -18.50
N ASN A 78 5.15 -28.02 -19.82
CA ASN A 78 5.25 -26.74 -20.51
C ASN A 78 4.02 -25.88 -20.23
N ALA A 79 4.21 -24.59 -19.93
CA ALA A 79 3.14 -23.65 -19.64
C ALA A 79 2.15 -23.40 -20.80
N THR A 80 2.48 -23.82 -22.03
CA THR A 80 1.52 -23.83 -23.16
C THR A 80 0.39 -24.83 -22.97
N ASN A 81 0.58 -25.81 -22.09
CA ASN A 81 -0.40 -26.84 -21.74
C ASN A 81 -1.22 -26.50 -20.50
N ASP A 82 -1.02 -25.31 -19.92
CA ASP A 82 -1.71 -24.89 -18.70
C ASP A 82 -3.20 -24.82 -18.91
N LYS A 83 -3.94 -25.35 -17.93
CA LYS A 83 -5.39 -25.38 -17.97
C LYS A 83 -5.98 -24.02 -17.64
N LEU A 84 -6.81 -23.48 -18.52
CA LEU A 84 -7.58 -22.27 -18.26
C LEU A 84 -8.69 -22.56 -17.23
N LEU A 85 -8.56 -21.98 -16.02
CA LEU A 85 -9.56 -22.07 -14.96
C LEU A 85 -10.64 -20.97 -15.11
N PHE A 86 -10.21 -19.74 -15.37
CA PHE A 86 -11.11 -18.59 -15.51
C PHE A 86 -10.63 -17.68 -16.63
N SER A 87 -11.59 -17.23 -17.47
CA SER A 87 -11.50 -16.04 -18.30
C SER A 87 -12.87 -15.39 -18.43
N ARG A 88 -12.89 -14.12 -18.82
CA ARG A 88 -14.13 -13.39 -19.11
C ARG A 88 -14.94 -14.03 -20.24
N GLU A 89 -14.26 -14.56 -21.24
CA GLU A 89 -14.85 -15.24 -22.39
C GLU A 89 -15.47 -16.59 -22.01
N LYS A 90 -14.82 -17.31 -21.10
CA LYS A 90 -15.32 -18.63 -20.59
C LYS A 90 -16.52 -18.47 -19.66
N TYR A 91 -16.59 -17.35 -18.93
CA TYR A 91 -17.62 -17.05 -17.92
C TYR A 91 -18.30 -15.70 -18.18
N LYS A 92 -18.82 -15.52 -19.41
CA LYS A 92 -19.53 -14.29 -19.84
C LYS A 92 -20.69 -13.91 -18.93
N GLU A 93 -21.33 -14.90 -18.34
CA GLU A 93 -22.44 -14.74 -17.41
C GLU A 93 -22.09 -13.99 -16.13
N LEU A 94 -20.79 -13.94 -15.74
CA LEU A 94 -20.33 -13.21 -14.55
C LEU A 94 -20.12 -11.72 -14.83
N ASN A 95 -20.17 -11.28 -16.08
CA ASN A 95 -20.05 -9.86 -16.49
C ASN A 95 -18.82 -9.15 -15.89
N VAL A 96 -17.66 -9.83 -15.80
CA VAL A 96 -16.44 -9.26 -15.26
C VAL A 96 -15.86 -8.22 -16.20
N LEU A 97 -15.57 -7.02 -15.70
CA LEU A 97 -14.99 -5.94 -16.51
C LEU A 97 -13.52 -6.22 -16.86
N PRO A 98 -13.01 -5.68 -17.99
CA PRO A 98 -11.65 -5.94 -18.47
C PRO A 98 -10.55 -5.64 -17.47
N GLU A 99 -10.69 -4.56 -16.72
CA GLU A 99 -9.72 -4.04 -15.74
C GLU A 99 -9.78 -4.74 -14.38
N ARG A 100 -10.59 -5.78 -14.22
CA ARG A 100 -10.68 -6.53 -12.95
C ARG A 100 -9.58 -7.56 -12.85
N PHE A 101 -9.16 -7.84 -11.61
CA PHE A 101 -8.09 -8.76 -11.25
C PHE A 101 -8.67 -10.07 -10.73
N PRO A 102 -8.85 -11.10 -11.59
CA PRO A 102 -9.32 -12.40 -11.12
C PRO A 102 -8.20 -13.16 -10.41
N SER A 103 -8.54 -13.84 -9.33
CA SER A 103 -7.65 -14.82 -8.69
C SER A 103 -8.47 -15.98 -8.15
N ILE A 104 -7.89 -17.19 -8.13
CA ILE A 104 -8.55 -18.37 -7.55
C ILE A 104 -7.69 -18.86 -6.39
N ILE A 105 -8.33 -19.07 -5.24
CA ILE A 105 -7.73 -19.59 -4.02
C ILE A 105 -8.43 -20.90 -3.64
N VAL A 106 -7.66 -21.91 -3.27
CA VAL A 106 -8.16 -23.14 -2.67
C VAL A 106 -8.21 -22.96 -1.15
N SER A 107 -9.33 -23.34 -0.51
CA SER A 107 -9.41 -23.32 0.96
C SER A 107 -8.39 -24.26 1.60
N ASP A 108 -7.91 -23.93 2.81
CA ASP A 108 -6.90 -24.73 3.51
C ASP A 108 -7.33 -26.18 3.80
N ASP A 109 -8.63 -26.41 3.94
CA ASP A 109 -9.21 -27.74 4.12
C ASP A 109 -9.49 -28.47 2.78
N ASN A 110 -9.10 -27.87 1.65
CA ASN A 110 -9.28 -28.37 0.28
C ASN A 110 -10.73 -28.71 -0.09
N LYS A 111 -11.71 -28.02 0.50
CA LYS A 111 -13.11 -28.27 0.18
C LYS A 111 -13.70 -27.30 -0.82
N TYR A 112 -13.16 -26.08 -0.90
CA TYR A 112 -13.71 -25.01 -1.70
C TYR A 112 -12.65 -24.30 -2.56
N LEU A 113 -13.10 -23.82 -3.70
CA LEU A 113 -12.42 -22.84 -4.52
C LEU A 113 -13.11 -21.48 -4.30
N PHE A 114 -12.34 -20.42 -4.22
CA PHE A 114 -12.83 -19.06 -4.19
C PHE A 114 -12.28 -18.29 -5.40
N LEU A 115 -13.16 -17.84 -6.29
CA LEU A 115 -12.84 -16.91 -7.36
C LEU A 115 -13.05 -15.50 -6.83
N ASN A 116 -11.97 -14.78 -6.62
CA ASN A 116 -11.97 -13.39 -6.20
C ASN A 116 -11.79 -12.49 -7.43
N ILE A 117 -12.69 -11.54 -7.62
CA ILE A 117 -12.64 -10.51 -8.67
C ILE A 117 -12.35 -9.17 -8.01
N GLY A 118 -11.07 -8.86 -7.91
CA GLY A 118 -10.56 -7.66 -7.25
C GLY A 118 -10.47 -6.44 -8.15
N SER A 119 -10.17 -5.30 -7.54
CA SER A 119 -9.83 -4.02 -8.16
C SER A 119 -8.96 -3.22 -7.20
N VAL A 120 -8.76 -1.91 -7.43
CA VAL A 120 -8.13 -1.01 -6.44
C VAL A 120 -9.03 -0.73 -5.23
N LYS A 121 -10.32 -1.06 -5.30
CA LYS A 121 -11.19 -1.02 -4.12
C LYS A 121 -10.78 -2.07 -3.11
N ARG A 122 -11.08 -1.81 -1.85
CA ARG A 122 -10.86 -2.78 -0.76
C ARG A 122 -11.83 -3.96 -0.85
N GLU A 123 -13.05 -3.74 -1.36
CA GLU A 123 -14.08 -4.76 -1.58
C GLU A 123 -13.83 -5.52 -2.88
N SER A 124 -14.23 -6.78 -2.90
CA SER A 124 -14.15 -7.64 -4.08
C SER A 124 -15.46 -8.39 -4.29
N LEU A 125 -15.71 -8.79 -5.55
CA LEU A 125 -16.71 -9.80 -5.82
C LEU A 125 -16.09 -11.17 -5.58
N VAL A 126 -16.79 -12.03 -4.86
CA VAL A 126 -16.30 -13.39 -4.58
C VAL A 126 -17.34 -14.42 -4.98
N TYR A 127 -16.88 -15.41 -5.69
CA TYR A 127 -17.65 -16.62 -6.02
C TYR A 127 -16.97 -17.83 -5.39
N PHE A 128 -17.71 -18.90 -5.16
CA PHE A 128 -17.16 -20.15 -4.65
C PHE A 128 -17.68 -21.37 -5.39
N ALA A 129 -16.92 -22.44 -5.33
CA ALA A 129 -17.28 -23.75 -5.86
C ALA A 129 -16.65 -24.87 -5.02
N PRO A 130 -17.14 -26.12 -5.09
CA PRO A 130 -16.44 -27.26 -4.52
C PRO A 130 -15.04 -27.45 -5.11
N ALA A 131 -14.05 -27.83 -4.30
CA ALA A 131 -12.67 -27.97 -4.76
C ALA A 131 -12.47 -29.13 -5.76
N ASP A 132 -13.32 -30.14 -5.73
CA ASP A 132 -13.31 -31.24 -6.70
C ASP A 132 -13.67 -30.82 -8.13
N GLU A 133 -14.14 -29.57 -8.30
CA GLU A 133 -14.37 -28.98 -9.62
C GLU A 133 -13.11 -28.37 -10.26
N LEU A 134 -11.99 -28.30 -9.58
CA LEU A 134 -10.75 -27.70 -10.10
C LEU A 134 -10.33 -28.30 -11.46
N HIS A 135 -10.55 -29.60 -11.64
CA HIS A 135 -10.18 -30.30 -12.87
C HIS A 135 -11.33 -30.47 -13.88
N LYS A 136 -12.55 -29.96 -13.58
CA LYS A 136 -13.66 -29.96 -14.55
C LYS A 136 -13.42 -28.97 -15.68
N GLU A 137 -14.01 -29.21 -16.84
CA GLU A 137 -13.95 -28.29 -17.98
C GLU A 137 -14.51 -26.92 -17.62
N LYS A 138 -15.64 -26.87 -16.93
CA LYS A 138 -16.27 -25.65 -16.42
C LYS A 138 -16.56 -25.78 -14.94
N ILE A 139 -16.07 -24.83 -14.13
CA ILE A 139 -16.33 -24.74 -12.70
C ILE A 139 -17.68 -24.02 -12.50
N ASN A 140 -18.53 -24.55 -11.63
CA ASN A 140 -19.84 -23.97 -11.37
C ASN A 140 -19.78 -22.92 -10.25
N TRP A 141 -19.37 -21.71 -10.60
CA TRP A 141 -19.22 -20.59 -9.68
C TRP A 141 -20.55 -20.12 -9.11
N LYS A 142 -20.69 -20.13 -7.79
CA LYS A 142 -21.83 -19.58 -7.06
C LYS A 142 -21.43 -18.25 -6.42
N PRO A 143 -22.28 -17.20 -6.47
CA PRO A 143 -21.97 -15.94 -5.82
C PRO A 143 -21.87 -16.11 -4.30
N LEU A 144 -20.88 -15.48 -3.67
CA LEU A 144 -20.64 -15.51 -2.24
C LEU A 144 -20.68 -14.10 -1.63
N ILE A 145 -19.88 -13.18 -2.14
CA ILE A 145 -19.77 -11.79 -1.64
C ILE A 145 -19.98 -10.84 -2.82
N LYS A 146 -20.76 -9.78 -2.59
CA LYS A 146 -21.04 -8.69 -3.52
C LYS A 146 -20.49 -7.37 -2.99
N TYR A 147 -20.37 -6.37 -3.83
CA TYR A 147 -19.91 -5.02 -3.40
C TYR A 147 -20.82 -4.40 -2.32
N GLU A 148 -22.15 -4.64 -2.41
CA GLU A 148 -23.13 -4.10 -1.46
C GLU A 148 -23.04 -4.71 -0.06
N ASP A 149 -22.28 -5.80 0.10
CA ASP A 149 -21.97 -6.40 1.40
C ASP A 149 -20.89 -5.63 2.15
N GLU A 150 -20.12 -4.78 1.42
CA GLU A 150 -19.04 -3.94 1.95
C GLU A 150 -18.03 -4.75 2.78
N ILE A 151 -17.71 -5.95 2.27
CA ILE A 151 -16.77 -6.88 2.88
C ILE A 151 -15.40 -6.73 2.22
N THR A 152 -14.38 -6.54 3.05
CA THR A 152 -12.99 -6.35 2.59
C THR A 152 -12.12 -7.57 2.78
N GLU A 153 -12.43 -8.43 3.75
CA GLU A 153 -11.69 -9.67 4.03
C GLU A 153 -12.64 -10.76 4.52
N PHE A 154 -12.32 -12.01 4.20
CA PHE A 154 -13.07 -13.16 4.67
C PHE A 154 -12.20 -14.40 4.85
N TYR A 155 -12.57 -15.25 5.80
CA TYR A 155 -11.90 -16.52 6.06
C TYR A 155 -12.92 -17.61 6.42
N PRO A 156 -12.92 -18.77 5.71
CA PRO A 156 -13.73 -19.91 6.08
C PRO A 156 -13.04 -20.75 7.17
N ILE A 157 -13.83 -21.22 8.14
CA ILE A 157 -13.46 -22.28 9.10
C ILE A 157 -14.62 -23.28 9.16
N GLY A 158 -14.45 -24.44 8.55
CA GLY A 158 -15.54 -25.39 8.34
C GLY A 158 -16.69 -24.76 7.54
N ASN A 159 -17.91 -24.78 8.08
CA ASN A 159 -19.08 -24.15 7.46
C ASN A 159 -19.30 -22.69 7.89
N GLN A 160 -18.42 -22.12 8.70
CA GLN A 160 -18.48 -20.73 9.12
C GLN A 160 -17.65 -19.87 8.17
N LEU A 161 -18.20 -18.73 7.78
CA LEU A 161 -17.52 -17.67 7.04
C LEU A 161 -17.38 -16.44 7.94
N PHE A 162 -16.16 -16.21 8.41
CA PHE A 162 -15.79 -14.97 9.14
C PHE A 162 -15.49 -13.89 8.14
N PHE A 163 -15.92 -12.66 8.42
CA PHE A 163 -15.72 -11.54 7.50
C PHE A 163 -15.48 -10.23 8.23
N LEU A 164 -14.75 -9.35 7.58
CA LEU A 164 -14.54 -7.95 7.95
C LEU A 164 -15.37 -7.06 7.03
N SER A 165 -16.20 -6.19 7.58
CA SER A 165 -17.07 -5.30 6.80
C SER A 165 -17.14 -3.91 7.43
N HIS A 166 -17.26 -2.88 6.57
CA HIS A 166 -17.55 -1.51 7.01
C HIS A 166 -19.02 -1.12 6.82
N LYS A 167 -19.89 -2.02 6.38
CA LYS A 167 -21.33 -1.77 6.19
C LYS A 167 -21.97 -1.30 7.48
N ASN A 168 -22.42 -0.04 7.52
CA ASN A 168 -22.94 0.61 8.72
C ASN A 168 -21.98 0.55 9.94
N ALA A 169 -20.67 0.54 9.70
CA ALA A 169 -19.62 0.49 10.71
C ALA A 169 -18.31 1.04 10.11
N PRO A 170 -18.14 2.36 9.95
CA PRO A 170 -17.01 2.95 9.22
C PRO A 170 -15.63 2.60 9.82
N LYS A 171 -15.57 2.19 11.09
CA LYS A 171 -14.35 1.64 11.72
C LYS A 171 -14.30 0.12 11.71
N PHE A 172 -15.13 -0.51 10.89
CA PHE A 172 -15.27 -1.94 10.66
C PHE A 172 -15.90 -2.73 11.83
N LYS A 173 -16.38 -3.91 11.46
CA LYS A 173 -16.93 -4.94 12.35
C LYS A 173 -16.51 -6.32 11.85
N VAL A 174 -16.41 -7.28 12.76
CA VAL A 174 -16.18 -8.69 12.40
C VAL A 174 -17.46 -9.48 12.63
N GLY A 175 -17.92 -10.15 11.59
CA GLY A 175 -19.10 -11.00 11.64
C GLY A 175 -18.80 -12.44 11.25
N VAL A 176 -19.79 -13.33 11.49
CA VAL A 176 -19.80 -14.70 11.03
C VAL A 176 -21.16 -15.09 10.47
N THR A 177 -21.14 -15.80 9.35
CA THR A 177 -22.34 -16.37 8.71
C THR A 177 -22.06 -17.80 8.24
N SER A 178 -23.06 -18.49 7.69
CA SER A 178 -22.86 -19.78 7.04
C SER A 178 -22.17 -19.61 5.68
N LEU A 179 -21.14 -20.40 5.40
CA LEU A 179 -20.49 -20.40 4.09
C LEU A 179 -21.43 -20.91 2.99
N LEU A 180 -22.24 -21.93 3.26
CA LEU A 180 -23.11 -22.56 2.27
C LEU A 180 -24.40 -21.78 1.99
N ASN A 181 -24.87 -21.01 2.98
CA ASN A 181 -26.05 -20.15 2.88
C ASN A 181 -25.74 -18.79 3.50
N PRO A 182 -24.89 -17.96 2.87
CA PRO A 182 -24.47 -16.70 3.43
C PRO A 182 -25.63 -15.71 3.50
N ASN A 183 -25.76 -15.03 4.65
CA ASN A 183 -26.68 -13.93 4.84
C ASN A 183 -25.98 -12.88 5.72
N PHE A 184 -25.37 -11.90 5.09
CA PHE A 184 -24.54 -10.90 5.77
C PHE A 184 -25.41 -9.92 6.58
N ASP A 185 -26.63 -9.61 6.16
CA ASP A 185 -27.53 -8.71 6.87
C ASP A 185 -28.05 -9.34 8.18
N LYS A 186 -28.13 -10.68 8.26
CA LYS A 186 -28.51 -11.43 9.46
C LYS A 186 -27.34 -12.13 10.13
N ALA A 187 -26.10 -11.81 9.73
CA ALA A 187 -24.92 -12.42 10.31
C ALA A 187 -24.77 -12.07 11.80
N LYS A 188 -24.22 -13.00 12.57
CA LYS A 188 -23.86 -12.72 13.96
C LYS A 188 -22.62 -11.85 13.98
N ILE A 189 -22.74 -10.63 14.53
CA ILE A 189 -21.60 -9.76 14.74
C ILE A 189 -20.89 -10.19 16.02
N ILE A 190 -19.59 -10.46 15.90
CA ILE A 190 -18.72 -10.93 16.99
C ILE A 190 -17.98 -9.75 17.60
N VAL A 191 -17.46 -8.86 16.74
CA VAL A 191 -16.79 -7.63 17.13
C VAL A 191 -17.54 -6.46 16.51
N VAL A 192 -18.16 -5.66 17.35
CA VAL A 192 -18.84 -4.42 16.94
C VAL A 192 -17.80 -3.33 16.70
N GLU A 193 -18.16 -2.34 15.91
CA GLU A 193 -17.38 -1.11 15.77
C GLU A 193 -17.08 -0.48 17.13
N GLY A 194 -15.82 -0.12 17.33
CA GLY A 194 -15.33 0.48 18.59
C GLY A 194 -14.75 1.87 18.40
N LYS A 195 -13.99 2.32 19.41
CA LYS A 195 -13.22 3.56 19.32
C LYS A 195 -12.14 3.47 18.25
N ASP A 196 -11.43 2.34 18.23
CA ASP A 196 -10.32 2.06 17.33
C ASP A 196 -10.81 1.37 16.06
N VAL A 197 -10.06 1.55 14.96
CA VAL A 197 -10.37 0.93 13.67
C VAL A 197 -9.96 -0.54 13.69
N ILE A 198 -10.83 -1.44 13.24
CA ILE A 198 -10.44 -2.82 12.96
C ILE A 198 -9.74 -2.83 11.60
N THR A 199 -8.43 -3.07 11.61
CA THR A 199 -7.57 -2.90 10.41
C THR A 199 -7.41 -4.15 9.57
N GLY A 200 -7.88 -5.30 10.03
CA GLY A 200 -7.82 -6.55 9.29
C GLY A 200 -8.15 -7.75 10.15
N ILE A 201 -8.41 -8.87 9.48
CA ILE A 201 -8.54 -10.19 10.08
C ILE A 201 -7.53 -11.14 9.47
N GLN A 202 -7.14 -12.17 10.19
CA GLN A 202 -6.23 -13.23 9.75
C GLN A 202 -6.72 -14.57 10.29
N LYS A 203 -6.30 -15.65 9.64
CA LYS A 203 -6.63 -17.01 10.08
C LYS A 203 -5.36 -17.75 10.50
N THR A 204 -5.45 -18.54 11.57
CA THR A 204 -4.57 -19.65 11.86
C THR A 204 -5.34 -20.97 11.63
N LYS A 205 -4.76 -22.11 11.95
CA LYS A 205 -5.47 -23.39 11.78
C LYS A 205 -6.84 -23.40 12.45
N ASN A 206 -6.92 -22.94 13.70
CA ASN A 206 -8.12 -23.09 14.53
C ASN A 206 -8.73 -21.76 14.98
N TYR A 207 -8.12 -20.60 14.68
CA TYR A 207 -8.56 -19.31 15.21
C TYR A 207 -8.62 -18.24 14.13
N ILE A 208 -9.43 -17.23 14.38
CA ILE A 208 -9.39 -15.94 13.67
C ILE A 208 -8.71 -14.92 14.56
N ILE A 209 -7.83 -14.14 13.98
CA ILE A 209 -7.15 -13.02 14.65
C ILE A 209 -7.65 -11.74 14.00
N TYR A 210 -8.08 -10.75 14.79
CA TYR A 210 -8.32 -9.41 14.28
C TYR A 210 -7.38 -8.40 14.92
N ALA A 211 -7.08 -7.36 14.20
CA ALA A 211 -6.22 -6.27 14.66
C ALA A 211 -7.02 -4.98 14.80
N THR A 212 -6.77 -4.22 15.86
CA THR A 212 -7.30 -2.87 16.03
C THR A 212 -6.17 -1.84 16.03
N SER A 213 -6.45 -0.63 15.58
CA SER A 213 -5.50 0.49 15.59
C SER A 213 -6.17 1.80 15.94
N ASN A 214 -5.51 2.59 16.77
CA ASN A 214 -5.87 3.99 17.02
C ASN A 214 -5.09 4.98 16.13
N GLY A 215 -4.46 4.46 15.06
CA GLY A 215 -3.55 5.21 14.18
C GLY A 215 -2.08 5.10 14.57
N LEU A 216 -1.75 4.82 15.82
CA LEU A 216 -0.39 4.81 16.39
C LEU A 216 0.04 3.45 16.92
N THR A 217 -0.87 2.79 17.60
CA THR A 217 -0.64 1.48 18.20
C THR A 217 -1.62 0.46 17.65
N LYS A 218 -1.12 -0.74 17.46
CA LYS A 218 -1.95 -1.89 17.07
C LYS A 218 -2.10 -2.86 18.22
N GLU A 219 -3.28 -3.42 18.34
CA GLU A 219 -3.57 -4.53 19.23
C GLU A 219 -4.08 -5.71 18.42
N LYS A 220 -3.77 -6.92 18.88
CA LYS A 220 -4.27 -8.14 18.26
C LYS A 220 -5.14 -8.91 19.23
N HIS A 221 -6.19 -9.48 18.68
CA HIS A 221 -7.21 -10.20 19.42
C HIS A 221 -7.52 -11.52 18.71
N LEU A 222 -7.77 -12.54 19.51
CA LEU A 222 -8.18 -13.86 19.04
C LEU A 222 -9.69 -13.97 19.10
N ILE A 223 -10.29 -14.61 18.10
CA ILE A 223 -11.66 -15.12 18.12
C ILE A 223 -11.59 -16.65 18.11
N ASP A 224 -12.21 -17.29 19.08
CA ASP A 224 -12.43 -18.75 19.06
C ASP A 224 -13.66 -19.07 18.20
N PRO A 225 -13.52 -19.76 17.07
CA PRO A 225 -14.65 -20.05 16.18
C PRO A 225 -15.74 -20.94 16.80
N LYS A 226 -15.41 -21.72 17.84
CA LYS A 226 -16.37 -22.62 18.50
C LYS A 226 -17.27 -21.89 19.48
N THR A 227 -16.69 -21.00 20.27
CA THR A 227 -17.40 -20.25 21.31
C THR A 227 -17.80 -18.85 20.89
N LEU A 228 -17.19 -18.33 19.82
CA LEU A 228 -17.29 -16.94 19.33
C LEU A 228 -16.89 -15.90 20.38
N THR A 229 -16.06 -16.30 21.33
CA THR A 229 -15.49 -15.39 22.33
C THR A 229 -14.21 -14.76 21.82
N THR A 230 -13.91 -13.55 22.32
CA THR A 230 -12.70 -12.80 21.95
C THR A 230 -11.73 -12.73 23.13
N LYS A 231 -10.43 -12.72 22.83
CA LYS A 231 -9.38 -12.56 23.82
C LYS A 231 -8.24 -11.70 23.25
N LYS A 232 -7.78 -10.72 23.99
CA LYS A 232 -6.60 -9.93 23.62
C LYS A 232 -5.34 -10.80 23.67
N LEU A 233 -4.50 -10.70 22.64
CA LEU A 233 -3.19 -11.35 22.62
C LEU A 233 -2.18 -10.47 23.36
N LEU A 234 -1.43 -11.07 24.27
CA LEU A 234 -0.42 -10.37 25.07
C LEU A 234 0.93 -10.41 24.34
N LEU A 235 1.10 -9.52 23.37
CA LEU A 235 2.37 -9.35 22.68
C LEU A 235 3.26 -8.37 23.43
N PRO A 236 4.60 -8.57 23.44
CA PRO A 236 5.54 -7.59 23.97
C PRO A 236 5.38 -6.23 23.28
N GLN A 237 5.72 -5.17 23.99
CA GLN A 237 5.65 -3.81 23.47
C GLN A 237 6.43 -3.65 22.15
N GLY A 238 5.84 -3.01 21.16
CA GLY A 238 6.40 -2.82 19.82
C GLY A 238 6.20 -4.01 18.86
N ILE A 239 5.83 -5.19 19.36
CA ILE A 239 5.53 -6.37 18.54
C ILE A 239 4.03 -6.41 18.27
N ASN A 240 3.58 -5.76 17.23
CA ASN A 240 2.16 -5.59 16.92
C ASN A 240 1.81 -5.77 15.44
N GLY A 241 2.81 -5.87 14.57
CA GLY A 241 2.65 -6.29 13.19
C GLY A 241 2.48 -7.81 13.05
N SER A 242 1.89 -8.29 11.97
CA SER A 242 1.90 -9.72 11.59
C SER A 242 1.93 -9.88 10.09
N SER A 243 2.63 -10.91 9.63
CA SER A 243 2.63 -11.29 8.24
C SER A 243 1.21 -11.70 7.79
N PRO A 244 0.72 -11.24 6.65
CA PRO A 244 -0.50 -11.76 6.05
C PRO A 244 -0.34 -13.20 5.56
N PHE A 245 0.90 -13.64 5.33
CA PHE A 245 1.24 -14.97 4.82
C PHE A 245 1.60 -15.92 5.97
N ASN A 246 0.63 -16.17 6.86
CA ASN A 246 0.81 -17.15 7.92
C ASN A 246 0.64 -18.57 7.40
N GLU A 247 1.33 -19.51 8.04
CA GLU A 247 1.07 -20.93 7.85
C GLU A 247 -0.25 -21.31 8.54
N THR A 248 -1.28 -21.63 7.74
CA THR A 248 -2.58 -22.01 8.26
C THR A 248 -2.67 -23.49 8.66
N SER A 249 -1.57 -24.25 8.53
CA SER A 249 -1.49 -25.65 8.98
C SER A 249 -1.36 -25.80 10.50
N ASN A 250 -1.03 -24.72 11.20
CA ASN A 250 -0.87 -24.67 12.66
C ASN A 250 -1.41 -23.36 13.25
N ASP A 251 -1.28 -23.18 14.59
CA ASP A 251 -1.74 -21.98 15.30
C ASP A 251 -0.57 -21.02 15.62
N ARG A 252 0.36 -20.84 14.69
CA ARG A 252 1.45 -19.89 14.81
C ARG A 252 1.22 -18.67 13.95
N LEU A 253 1.56 -17.51 14.50
CA LEU A 253 1.60 -16.23 13.80
C LEU A 253 3.06 -15.81 13.64
N ILE A 254 3.43 -15.36 12.46
CA ILE A 254 4.64 -14.59 12.26
C ILE A 254 4.33 -13.15 12.62
N VAL A 255 4.93 -12.67 13.71
CA VAL A 255 4.75 -11.29 14.19
C VAL A 255 6.06 -10.52 14.15
N TYR A 256 5.98 -9.19 14.05
CA TYR A 256 7.16 -8.34 13.92
C TYR A 256 6.94 -6.97 14.59
N ASN A 257 8.03 -6.25 14.82
CA ASN A 257 7.98 -4.88 15.29
C ASN A 257 7.32 -3.97 14.25
N THR A 258 6.49 -3.05 14.71
CA THR A 258 6.07 -1.88 13.93
C THR A 258 6.21 -0.65 14.81
N ASN A 259 7.36 -0.02 14.78
CA ASN A 259 7.59 1.27 15.42
C ASN A 259 8.57 2.10 14.60
N TRP A 260 8.65 3.39 14.89
CA TRP A 260 9.42 4.35 14.12
C TRP A 260 10.94 4.24 14.29
N LEU A 261 11.41 3.71 15.43
CA LEU A 261 12.81 3.83 15.86
C LEU A 261 13.55 2.51 15.93
N SER A 262 12.87 1.38 15.82
CA SER A 262 13.48 0.07 15.93
C SER A 262 13.51 -0.67 14.61
N PRO A 263 14.65 -1.20 14.19
CA PRO A 263 14.77 -2.05 13.04
C PRO A 263 13.85 -3.27 13.12
N TYR A 264 13.60 -3.84 11.97
CA TYR A 264 12.71 -4.96 11.81
C TYR A 264 13.23 -6.22 12.55
N SER A 265 12.38 -6.83 13.37
CA SER A 265 12.63 -8.12 14.03
C SER A 265 11.42 -9.02 13.90
N ILE A 266 11.64 -10.29 13.61
CA ILE A 266 10.59 -11.29 13.40
C ILE A 266 10.51 -12.22 14.60
N TYR A 267 9.29 -12.57 15.00
CA TYR A 267 8.98 -13.51 16.07
C TYR A 267 7.92 -14.51 15.62
N GLU A 268 7.96 -15.71 16.17
CA GLU A 268 6.89 -16.69 16.06
C GLU A 268 6.07 -16.67 17.35
N TYR A 269 4.76 -16.43 17.22
CA TYR A 269 3.82 -16.45 18.33
C TYR A 269 2.89 -17.65 18.21
N ASP A 270 2.97 -18.59 19.20
CA ASP A 270 2.05 -19.72 19.29
C ASP A 270 0.77 -19.25 20.00
N VAL A 271 -0.30 -19.09 19.22
CA VAL A 271 -1.59 -18.55 19.68
C VAL A 271 -2.22 -19.45 20.75
N ALA A 272 -2.12 -20.76 20.57
CA ALA A 272 -2.74 -21.74 21.49
C ALA A 272 -2.02 -21.77 22.85
N LYS A 273 -0.69 -21.66 22.84
CA LYS A 273 0.13 -21.70 24.05
C LYS A 273 0.39 -20.34 24.67
N ASN A 274 0.07 -19.25 23.95
CA ASN A 274 0.38 -17.87 24.34
C ASN A 274 1.89 -17.67 24.63
N THR A 275 2.74 -18.20 23.76
CA THR A 275 4.20 -18.10 23.86
C THR A 275 4.80 -17.45 22.63
N ILE A 276 5.84 -16.64 22.83
CA ILE A 276 6.56 -15.96 21.75
C ILE A 276 8.01 -16.41 21.74
N LEU A 277 8.55 -16.66 20.54
CA LEU A 277 9.95 -16.99 20.30
C LEU A 277 10.49 -16.03 19.25
N LYS A 278 11.68 -15.43 19.53
CA LYS A 278 12.38 -14.66 18.53
C LYS A 278 12.83 -15.56 17.39
N SER A 279 12.48 -15.21 16.17
CA SER A 279 12.91 -15.96 14.99
C SER A 279 14.43 -15.81 14.80
N LYS A 280 15.08 -16.88 14.40
CA LYS A 280 16.49 -16.85 13.99
C LYS A 280 16.68 -16.50 12.52
N TRP A 281 15.59 -16.33 11.76
CA TRP A 281 15.63 -16.20 10.30
C TRP A 281 16.04 -14.80 9.86
N PHE A 282 15.70 -13.80 10.64
CA PHE A 282 15.98 -12.41 10.30
C PHE A 282 16.03 -11.57 11.57
N ASP A 283 17.17 -10.95 11.83
CA ASP A 283 17.37 -10.04 12.95
C ASP A 283 18.29 -8.89 12.52
N MET A 284 17.72 -7.71 12.35
CA MET A 284 18.48 -6.50 12.05
C MET A 284 18.90 -5.75 13.32
N ASN A 285 18.68 -6.29 14.52
CA ASN A 285 19.14 -5.68 15.76
C ASN A 285 20.68 -5.56 15.77
N GLY A 286 21.16 -4.37 16.04
CA GLY A 286 22.59 -4.05 16.01
C GLY A 286 23.13 -3.59 14.64
N SER A 287 22.32 -3.63 13.59
CA SER A 287 22.70 -3.06 12.28
C SER A 287 22.55 -1.53 12.22
N TYR A 288 21.79 -0.95 13.15
CA TYR A 288 21.52 0.47 13.25
C TYR A 288 21.79 1.00 14.67
N PRO A 289 22.03 2.31 14.81
CA PRO A 289 22.09 2.97 16.14
C PRO A 289 20.78 2.78 16.91
N ASP A 290 20.87 2.83 18.24
CA ASP A 290 19.70 2.86 19.11
C ASP A 290 19.08 4.27 19.12
N PHE A 291 18.24 4.55 18.11
CA PHE A 291 17.59 5.85 17.95
C PHE A 291 16.68 6.23 19.13
N ALA A 292 16.19 5.29 19.90
CA ALA A 292 15.33 5.57 21.06
C ALA A 292 16.04 6.40 22.15
N LYS A 293 17.38 6.39 22.19
CA LYS A 293 18.17 7.20 23.12
C LYS A 293 18.10 8.69 22.78
N ASP A 294 18.18 9.03 21.49
CA ASP A 294 18.41 10.38 21.01
C ASP A 294 17.18 11.02 20.33
N ILE A 295 16.21 10.22 19.92
CA ILE A 295 15.01 10.65 19.23
C ILE A 295 13.79 10.59 20.15
N ALA A 296 12.99 11.65 20.11
CA ALA A 296 11.67 11.72 20.73
C ALA A 296 10.58 11.57 19.67
N ILE A 297 9.44 11.01 20.08
CA ILE A 297 8.24 10.91 19.26
C ILE A 297 7.13 11.73 19.92
N LYS A 298 6.44 12.54 19.16
CA LYS A 298 5.28 13.29 19.59
C LYS A 298 4.13 13.09 18.62
N GLU A 299 3.00 12.73 19.16
CA GLU A 299 1.76 12.60 18.43
C GLU A 299 0.85 13.78 18.75
N VAL A 300 0.34 14.44 17.72
CA VAL A 300 -0.55 15.58 17.86
C VAL A 300 -1.73 15.49 16.91
N GLU A 301 -2.79 16.20 17.21
CA GLU A 301 -3.90 16.44 16.28
C GLU A 301 -3.85 17.89 15.81
N VAL A 302 -3.70 18.06 14.50
CA VAL A 302 -3.61 19.38 13.85
C VAL A 302 -4.96 19.76 13.28
N LYS A 303 -5.43 20.97 13.58
CA LYS A 303 -6.69 21.48 13.04
C LYS A 303 -6.50 21.85 11.57
N SER A 304 -7.22 21.19 10.67
CA SER A 304 -7.24 21.46 9.24
C SER A 304 -8.13 22.68 8.89
N HIS A 305 -8.16 23.03 7.61
CA HIS A 305 -8.86 24.19 7.04
C HIS A 305 -10.37 24.23 7.36
N ASP A 306 -10.99 23.06 7.54
CA ASP A 306 -12.42 22.90 7.86
C ASP A 306 -12.68 22.57 9.34
N GLY A 307 -11.63 22.59 10.16
CA GLY A 307 -11.71 22.31 11.60
C GLY A 307 -11.55 20.84 11.98
N VAL A 308 -11.44 19.92 11.00
CA VAL A 308 -11.16 18.51 11.24
C VAL A 308 -9.78 18.34 11.85
N LEU A 309 -9.66 17.44 12.84
CA LEU A 309 -8.39 17.14 13.49
C LEU A 309 -7.64 16.04 12.74
N VAL A 310 -6.48 16.39 12.19
CA VAL A 310 -5.59 15.52 11.43
C VAL A 310 -4.47 15.03 12.33
N PRO A 311 -4.28 13.70 12.50
CA PRO A 311 -3.16 13.19 13.27
C PRO A 311 -1.83 13.49 12.56
N LEU A 312 -0.82 13.84 13.35
CA LEU A 312 0.54 14.10 12.89
C LEU A 312 1.53 13.45 13.85
N SER A 313 2.32 12.51 13.34
CA SER A 313 3.42 11.87 14.07
C SER A 313 4.71 12.62 13.80
N ILE A 314 5.42 13.07 14.83
CA ILE A 314 6.65 13.86 14.71
C ILE A 314 7.78 13.15 15.46
N LEU A 315 8.83 12.81 14.72
CA LEU A 315 10.08 12.27 15.23
C LEU A 315 11.12 13.39 15.21
N TYR A 316 11.80 13.63 16.31
CA TYR A 316 12.77 14.72 16.37
C TYR A 316 13.91 14.43 17.36
N PRO A 317 15.12 14.97 17.12
CA PRO A 317 16.20 14.87 18.08
C PRO A 317 15.81 15.48 19.43
N LYS A 318 16.08 14.78 20.56
CA LYS A 318 15.74 15.26 21.91
C LYS A 318 16.41 16.59 22.28
N ASN A 319 17.53 16.90 21.64
CA ASN A 319 18.27 18.15 21.82
C ASN A 319 17.87 19.26 20.83
N ILE A 320 16.79 19.08 20.04
CA ILE A 320 16.32 20.09 19.09
C ILE A 320 16.03 21.41 19.81
N LYS A 321 16.43 22.51 19.16
CA LYS A 321 15.99 23.84 19.56
C LYS A 321 14.76 24.18 18.75
N PHE A 322 13.66 24.46 19.43
CA PHE A 322 12.41 24.90 18.76
C PHE A 322 12.53 26.38 18.33
N ASP A 323 13.46 26.66 17.44
CA ASP A 323 13.78 27.99 16.92
C ASP A 323 13.50 28.14 15.40
N GLY A 324 13.03 27.07 14.77
CA GLY A 324 12.72 27.02 13.35
C GLY A 324 13.93 26.76 12.43
N ASN A 325 15.12 26.50 12.99
CA ASN A 325 16.33 26.32 12.19
C ASN A 325 16.62 24.86 11.81
N ALA A 326 15.96 23.87 12.43
CA ALA A 326 16.13 22.47 12.09
C ALA A 326 15.42 22.12 10.79
N PRO A 327 16.03 21.32 9.89
CA PRO A 327 15.33 20.74 8.77
C PRO A 327 14.22 19.79 9.25
N CYS A 328 13.10 19.75 8.52
CA CYS A 328 12.03 18.80 8.76
C CYS A 328 11.57 18.16 7.46
N TYR A 329 11.48 16.86 7.44
CA TYR A 329 10.94 16.05 6.35
C TYR A 329 9.50 15.69 6.67
N LEU A 330 8.55 16.24 5.91
CA LEU A 330 7.12 16.00 6.06
C LEU A 330 6.64 15.14 4.90
N THR A 331 6.09 13.97 5.21
CA THR A 331 5.54 13.03 4.23
C THR A 331 4.06 12.73 4.49
N GLY A 332 3.34 12.33 3.44
CA GLY A 332 1.95 11.92 3.49
C GLY A 332 1.52 11.21 2.21
N TYR A 333 0.42 10.47 2.28
CA TYR A 333 -0.11 9.71 1.13
C TYR A 333 -1.56 10.07 0.80
N GLY A 334 -2.50 9.63 1.62
CA GLY A 334 -3.91 10.02 1.57
C GLY A 334 -4.70 9.44 0.40
N ALA A 335 -4.55 8.17 0.08
CA ALA A 335 -5.32 7.49 -0.96
C ALA A 335 -5.58 6.01 -0.61
N TYR A 336 -6.61 5.43 -1.23
CA TYR A 336 -6.99 4.00 -1.16
C TYR A 336 -7.26 3.47 0.26
N GLY A 337 -7.55 4.34 1.23
CA GLY A 337 -7.68 3.95 2.63
C GLY A 337 -6.39 3.37 3.22
N SER A 338 -5.23 3.66 2.60
CA SER A 338 -3.92 3.21 3.07
C SER A 338 -3.44 4.07 4.22
N SER A 339 -3.13 3.43 5.36
CA SER A 339 -2.66 4.12 6.57
C SER A 339 -1.14 4.14 6.65
N SER A 340 -0.55 5.28 6.97
CA SER A 340 0.86 5.38 7.35
C SER A 340 1.04 4.79 8.74
N GLN A 341 1.61 3.59 8.80
CA GLN A 341 1.83 2.88 10.07
C GLN A 341 3.24 3.14 10.59
N PRO A 342 3.44 3.18 11.94
CA PRO A 342 4.77 3.19 12.50
C PRO A 342 5.62 2.06 11.94
N SER A 343 6.66 2.40 11.19
CA SER A 343 7.61 1.48 10.58
C SER A 343 8.98 2.14 10.48
N PHE A 344 10.02 1.40 10.78
CA PHE A 344 11.38 1.86 10.57
C PHE A 344 11.73 1.80 9.08
N ILE A 345 12.24 2.91 8.55
CA ILE A 345 12.69 3.03 7.16
C ILE A 345 14.10 3.59 7.15
N ASP A 346 14.98 3.02 6.35
CA ASP A 346 16.42 3.35 6.32
C ASP A 346 16.71 4.82 6.04
N ILE A 347 15.96 5.45 5.12
CA ILE A 347 16.10 6.87 4.82
C ILE A 347 15.82 7.76 6.04
N MET A 348 14.90 7.35 6.91
CA MET A 348 14.59 8.07 8.14
C MET A 348 15.78 8.04 9.10
N ALA A 349 16.47 6.90 9.19
CA ALA A 349 17.68 6.80 9.98
C ALA A 349 18.73 7.84 9.56
N ILE A 350 18.98 7.94 8.25
CA ILE A 350 19.93 8.91 7.68
C ILE A 350 19.53 10.35 8.02
N LEU A 351 18.26 10.71 7.81
CA LEU A 351 17.76 12.06 8.08
C LEU A 351 17.85 12.41 9.58
N LEU A 352 17.49 11.47 10.47
CA LEU A 352 17.60 11.67 11.92
C LEU A 352 19.05 11.84 12.37
N GLU A 353 20.00 11.08 11.82
CA GLU A 353 21.44 11.24 12.07
C GLU A 353 21.98 12.60 11.61
N GLN A 354 21.40 13.18 10.57
CA GLN A 354 21.71 14.54 10.09
C GLN A 354 20.96 15.63 10.89
N GLY A 355 20.30 15.29 11.99
CA GLY A 355 19.61 16.24 12.87
C GLY A 355 18.27 16.76 12.32
N CYS A 356 17.72 16.12 11.32
CA CYS A 356 16.39 16.44 10.81
C CYS A 356 15.28 15.94 11.73
N SER A 357 14.16 16.65 11.78
CA SER A 357 12.89 16.08 12.24
C SER A 357 12.21 15.37 11.07
N ILE A 358 11.39 14.36 11.38
CA ILE A 358 10.56 13.67 10.38
C ILE A 358 9.11 13.72 10.86
N ALA A 359 8.20 14.06 9.98
CA ALA A 359 6.78 14.14 10.31
C ALA A 359 5.93 13.35 9.30
N PHE A 360 4.96 12.61 9.81
CA PHE A 360 3.99 11.83 9.03
C PHE A 360 2.62 12.46 9.19
N ALA A 361 2.12 13.04 8.11
CA ALA A 361 0.76 13.59 8.07
C ALA A 361 -0.24 12.47 7.72
N HIS A 362 -1.08 12.10 8.67
CA HIS A 362 -2.12 11.08 8.50
C HIS A 362 -3.38 11.69 7.89
N VAL A 363 -3.24 12.17 6.66
CA VAL A 363 -4.25 12.97 5.97
C VAL A 363 -5.46 12.17 5.54
N ARG A 364 -6.59 12.85 5.30
CA ARG A 364 -7.79 12.24 4.72
C ARG A 364 -7.50 11.61 3.35
N GLY A 365 -8.20 10.50 3.07
CA GLY A 365 -7.89 9.58 1.98
C GLY A 365 -7.11 8.35 2.44
N GLY A 366 -6.45 8.40 3.61
CA GLY A 366 -5.89 7.27 4.34
C GLY A 366 -6.95 6.47 5.11
N GLY A 367 -6.52 5.44 5.85
CA GLY A 367 -7.40 4.57 6.64
C GLY A 367 -7.32 4.75 8.15
N GLU A 368 -6.58 5.74 8.64
CA GLU A 368 -6.21 5.90 10.06
C GLU A 368 -7.43 6.04 10.99
N LYS A 369 -8.51 6.66 10.50
CA LYS A 369 -9.78 6.80 11.23
C LYS A 369 -10.93 6.00 10.60
N GLY A 370 -10.62 5.03 9.72
CA GLY A 370 -11.58 4.14 9.08
C GLY A 370 -12.07 4.59 7.71
N GLU A 371 -13.20 4.03 7.24
CA GLU A 371 -13.69 4.23 5.89
C GLU A 371 -14.18 5.66 5.62
N GLU A 372 -14.82 6.32 6.60
CA GLU A 372 -15.20 7.73 6.45
C GLU A 372 -13.98 8.64 6.25
N TRP A 373 -12.84 8.32 6.85
CA TRP A 373 -11.58 9.04 6.66
C TRP A 373 -11.04 8.87 5.24
N HIS A 374 -11.15 7.67 4.69
CA HIS A 374 -10.83 7.37 3.30
C HIS A 374 -11.73 8.16 2.34
N GLN A 375 -13.05 8.04 2.50
CA GLN A 375 -14.03 8.73 1.65
C GLN A 375 -13.93 10.25 1.72
N ALA A 376 -13.49 10.79 2.85
CA ALA A 376 -13.26 12.24 3.00
C ALA A 376 -12.01 12.76 2.26
N GLY A 377 -11.26 11.91 1.55
CA GLY A 377 -10.09 12.28 0.75
C GLY A 377 -10.05 11.59 -0.62
N MET A 378 -11.21 11.25 -1.21
CA MET A 378 -11.28 10.69 -2.56
C MET A 378 -12.24 11.50 -3.46
N LYS A 379 -12.09 11.42 -4.78
CA LYS A 379 -12.93 12.11 -5.77
C LYS A 379 -13.17 13.59 -5.40
N ALA A 380 -14.41 14.03 -5.24
CA ALA A 380 -14.77 15.43 -4.94
C ALA A 380 -14.21 15.93 -3.59
N THR A 381 -13.95 15.03 -2.64
CA THR A 381 -13.38 15.37 -1.33
C THR A 381 -11.84 15.33 -1.30
N LYS A 382 -11.20 14.93 -2.40
CA LYS A 382 -9.72 14.84 -2.51
C LYS A 382 -8.97 16.11 -2.11
N PRO A 383 -9.50 17.34 -2.31
CA PRO A 383 -8.86 18.56 -1.80
C PRO A 383 -8.51 18.52 -0.31
N ASN A 384 -9.26 17.79 0.50
CA ASN A 384 -8.95 17.64 1.92
C ASN A 384 -7.57 17.02 2.16
N THR A 385 -7.12 16.09 1.28
CA THR A 385 -5.81 15.42 1.40
C THR A 385 -4.65 16.41 1.44
N TRP A 386 -4.53 17.29 0.45
CA TRP A 386 -3.41 18.25 0.45
C TRP A 386 -3.62 19.42 1.39
N LYS A 387 -4.86 19.79 1.70
CA LYS A 387 -5.14 20.85 2.69
C LYS A 387 -4.81 20.39 4.11
N ASP A 388 -5.03 19.11 4.42
CA ASP A 388 -4.58 18.49 5.67
C ASP A 388 -3.05 18.52 5.77
N PHE A 389 -2.36 18.20 4.66
CA PHE A 389 -0.90 18.24 4.58
C PHE A 389 -0.35 19.67 4.76
N ILE A 390 -0.97 20.66 4.12
CA ILE A 390 -0.66 22.09 4.29
C ILE A 390 -0.84 22.50 5.76
N ALA A 391 -1.94 22.12 6.40
CA ALA A 391 -2.18 22.42 7.81
C ALA A 391 -1.10 21.80 8.73
N CYS A 392 -0.65 20.58 8.44
CA CYS A 392 0.47 19.95 9.14
C CYS A 392 1.78 20.71 8.93
N ALA A 393 2.06 21.19 7.71
CA ALA A 393 3.22 22.03 7.41
C ALA A 393 3.18 23.34 8.20
N GLU A 394 2.05 24.03 8.20
CA GLU A 394 1.83 25.27 8.98
C GLU A 394 2.00 25.04 10.49
N TYR A 395 1.51 23.91 11.01
CA TYR A 395 1.70 23.53 12.41
C TYR A 395 3.17 23.37 12.77
N LEU A 396 3.95 22.63 11.96
CA LEU A 396 5.38 22.42 12.20
C LEU A 396 6.18 23.72 12.19
N ILE A 397 5.83 24.66 11.30
CA ILE A 397 6.43 25.98 11.23
C ILE A 397 6.04 26.84 12.45
N LYS A 398 4.76 26.88 12.79
CA LYS A 398 4.22 27.64 13.92
C LYS A 398 4.84 27.20 15.25
N GLU A 399 4.94 25.90 15.45
CA GLU A 399 5.52 25.30 16.67
C GLU A 399 7.06 25.27 16.63
N LYS A 400 7.67 25.86 15.59
CA LYS A 400 9.12 26.02 15.41
C LYS A 400 9.93 24.72 15.38
N TYR A 401 9.30 23.62 14.95
CA TYR A 401 10.04 22.42 14.56
C TYR A 401 10.94 22.69 13.36
N THR A 402 10.50 23.62 12.49
CA THR A 402 11.17 24.01 11.25
C THR A 402 10.72 25.41 10.83
N SER A 403 11.17 25.86 9.64
CA SER A 403 10.70 27.07 8.97
C SER A 403 10.45 26.78 7.48
N PRO A 404 9.80 27.70 6.74
CA PRO A 404 9.62 27.54 5.30
C PRO A 404 10.92 27.32 4.52
N GLN A 405 12.06 27.83 5.04
CA GLN A 405 13.39 27.67 4.45
C GLN A 405 14.04 26.31 4.76
N LYS A 406 13.40 25.52 5.64
CA LYS A 406 13.93 24.24 6.16
C LYS A 406 12.96 23.08 6.01
N LEU A 407 11.72 23.32 5.55
CA LEU A 407 10.71 22.29 5.37
C LEU A 407 10.86 21.59 4.02
N ILE A 408 10.97 20.28 4.07
CA ILE A 408 11.00 19.37 2.93
C ILE A 408 9.65 18.66 2.91
N GLY A 409 8.90 18.76 1.81
CA GLY A 409 7.66 18.00 1.61
C GLY A 409 7.87 16.84 0.65
N GLU A 410 7.23 15.70 0.89
CA GLU A 410 7.35 14.52 0.02
C GLU A 410 5.99 13.86 -0.20
N GLY A 411 5.80 13.31 -1.42
CA GLY A 411 4.67 12.47 -1.77
C GLY A 411 5.02 11.49 -2.88
N MET A 412 4.67 10.22 -2.67
CA MET A 412 4.94 9.13 -3.61
C MET A 412 3.67 8.65 -4.30
N SER A 413 3.73 8.26 -5.58
CA SER A 413 2.61 7.61 -6.29
C SER A 413 1.36 8.50 -6.28
N ALA A 414 0.22 8.02 -5.74
CA ALA A 414 -0.96 8.86 -5.51
C ALA A 414 -0.69 10.07 -4.60
N GLY A 415 0.34 10.00 -3.73
CA GLY A 415 0.85 11.14 -2.95
C GLY A 415 1.46 12.25 -3.80
N GLY A 416 1.71 12.03 -5.09
CA GLY A 416 2.05 13.07 -6.06
C GLY A 416 0.95 14.12 -6.21
N ILE A 417 -0.34 13.73 -6.06
CA ILE A 417 -1.46 14.68 -5.96
C ILE A 417 -1.28 15.56 -4.73
N LEU A 418 -0.95 14.95 -3.57
CA LEU A 418 -0.77 15.65 -2.31
C LEU A 418 0.35 16.69 -2.41
N ILE A 419 1.58 16.27 -2.75
CA ILE A 419 2.73 17.20 -2.78
C ILE A 419 2.63 18.19 -3.94
N GLY A 420 2.20 17.75 -5.14
CA GLY A 420 2.02 18.60 -6.30
C GLY A 420 1.00 19.71 -6.04
N ARG A 421 -0.14 19.38 -5.41
CA ARG A 421 -1.16 20.36 -5.04
C ARG A 421 -0.72 21.24 -3.87
N ALA A 422 -0.03 20.69 -2.87
CA ALA A 422 0.48 21.47 -1.75
C ALA A 422 1.41 22.59 -2.22
N ILE A 423 2.38 22.31 -3.12
CA ILE A 423 3.31 23.32 -3.62
C ILE A 423 2.71 24.27 -4.66
N THR A 424 1.64 23.88 -5.36
CA THR A 424 0.93 24.78 -6.28
C THR A 424 -0.05 25.69 -5.56
N GLU A 425 -0.57 25.30 -4.41
CA GLU A 425 -1.46 26.11 -3.58
C GLU A 425 -0.69 26.98 -2.57
N ARG A 426 0.37 26.43 -1.94
CA ARG A 426 1.18 27.10 -0.92
C ARG A 426 2.69 26.90 -1.15
N PRO A 427 3.24 27.43 -2.26
CA PRO A 427 4.68 27.31 -2.56
C PRO A 427 5.57 27.97 -1.51
N ASP A 428 5.04 28.91 -0.74
CA ASP A 428 5.73 29.68 0.30
C ASP A 428 6.10 28.85 1.54
N LEU A 429 5.47 27.68 1.74
CA LEU A 429 5.69 26.86 2.94
C LEU A 429 6.91 25.94 2.84
N PHE A 430 7.38 25.63 1.64
CA PHE A 430 8.37 24.58 1.41
C PHE A 430 9.70 25.12 0.88
N ALA A 431 10.81 24.63 1.45
CA ALA A 431 12.13 24.82 0.87
C ALA A 431 12.36 23.87 -0.31
N VAL A 432 11.89 22.63 -0.15
CA VAL A 432 12.06 21.50 -1.07
C VAL A 432 10.75 20.73 -1.21
N ALA A 433 10.47 20.25 -2.41
CA ALA A 433 9.44 19.27 -2.67
C ALA A 433 10.03 18.07 -3.40
N ILE A 434 9.67 16.88 -2.94
CA ILE A 434 10.04 15.60 -3.54
C ILE A 434 8.77 14.94 -4.10
N ASP A 435 8.77 14.68 -5.39
CA ASP A 435 7.71 13.98 -6.11
C ASP A 435 8.27 12.63 -6.60
N GLU A 436 7.90 11.54 -5.92
CA GLU A 436 8.35 10.22 -6.28
C GLU A 436 7.29 9.48 -7.08
N VAL A 437 7.56 9.21 -8.36
CA VAL A 437 6.68 8.49 -9.28
C VAL A 437 5.22 8.97 -9.20
N GLY A 438 5.03 10.29 -9.06
CA GLY A 438 3.78 10.89 -8.61
C GLY A 438 2.71 11.05 -9.68
N VAL A 439 1.45 10.91 -9.27
CA VAL A 439 0.27 11.24 -10.07
C VAL A 439 0.07 12.77 -10.05
N THR A 440 0.82 13.48 -10.88
CA THR A 440 0.79 14.95 -10.95
C THR A 440 -0.06 15.49 -12.11
N ASN A 441 -0.55 14.61 -12.99
CA ASN A 441 -1.50 14.92 -14.05
C ASN A 441 -2.78 14.06 -13.94
N ALA A 442 -3.53 14.27 -12.85
CA ALA A 442 -4.70 13.47 -12.50
C ALA A 442 -5.79 13.50 -13.58
N LEU A 443 -5.97 14.63 -14.27
CA LEU A 443 -6.94 14.78 -15.37
C LEU A 443 -6.69 13.80 -16.52
N ARG A 444 -5.44 13.33 -16.69
CA ARG A 444 -5.07 12.38 -17.74
C ARG A 444 -4.90 10.95 -17.25
N SER A 445 -5.06 10.69 -15.96
CA SER A 445 -4.82 9.36 -15.37
C SER A 445 -5.67 8.28 -16.02
N GLU A 446 -6.97 8.53 -16.30
CA GLU A 446 -7.87 7.56 -16.96
C GLU A 446 -7.40 7.18 -18.38
N THR A 447 -6.60 8.03 -19.04
CA THR A 447 -6.08 7.76 -20.40
C THR A 447 -4.78 6.96 -20.42
N THR A 448 -4.32 6.46 -19.28
CA THR A 448 -3.13 5.63 -19.16
C THR A 448 -3.49 4.14 -19.11
N PRO A 449 -2.52 3.24 -19.34
CA PRO A 449 -2.76 1.79 -19.24
C PRO A 449 -3.41 1.33 -17.94
N ASN A 450 -3.06 1.97 -16.80
CA ASN A 450 -3.65 1.69 -15.50
C ASN A 450 -4.88 2.56 -15.18
N GLY A 451 -5.33 3.39 -16.11
CA GLY A 451 -6.31 4.44 -15.83
C GLY A 451 -7.67 3.94 -15.37
N ASP A 452 -8.23 2.93 -16.05
CA ASP A 452 -9.53 2.38 -15.70
C ASP A 452 -9.54 1.79 -14.26
N ASN A 453 -8.41 1.30 -13.77
CA ASN A 453 -8.27 0.83 -12.40
C ASN A 453 -8.33 1.95 -11.36
N GLN A 454 -7.99 3.18 -11.74
CA GLN A 454 -7.96 4.34 -10.83
C GLN A 454 -9.32 5.02 -10.67
N ILE A 455 -10.27 4.78 -11.58
CA ILE A 455 -11.59 5.41 -11.57
C ILE A 455 -12.32 5.29 -10.23
N PRO A 456 -12.31 4.13 -9.54
CA PRO A 456 -12.99 4.01 -8.25
C PRO A 456 -12.51 4.99 -7.18
N GLU A 457 -11.21 5.30 -7.17
CA GLU A 457 -10.57 6.21 -6.21
C GLU A 457 -10.61 7.67 -6.68
N MET A 458 -10.23 7.92 -7.93
CA MET A 458 -9.98 9.27 -8.41
C MET A 458 -11.16 9.87 -9.18
N GLY A 459 -11.98 9.03 -9.83
CA GLY A 459 -13.07 9.45 -10.70
C GLY A 459 -12.76 9.32 -12.19
N SER A 460 -13.75 9.61 -13.03
CA SER A 460 -13.72 9.48 -14.49
C SER A 460 -13.90 10.82 -15.18
N ILE A 461 -13.14 11.07 -16.26
CA ILE A 461 -13.35 12.24 -17.15
C ILE A 461 -14.68 12.18 -17.91
N LYS A 462 -15.32 11.01 -17.95
CA LYS A 462 -16.61 10.78 -18.63
C LYS A 462 -17.81 11.21 -17.77
N VAL A 463 -17.59 11.48 -16.48
CA VAL A 463 -18.61 11.95 -15.53
C VAL A 463 -18.29 13.39 -15.16
N GLU A 464 -19.18 14.33 -15.46
CA GLU A 464 -18.91 15.78 -15.33
C GLU A 464 -18.40 16.19 -13.96
N GLU A 465 -19.05 15.73 -12.87
CA GLU A 465 -18.65 16.08 -11.50
C GLU A 465 -17.31 15.46 -11.10
N GLU A 466 -17.02 14.24 -11.56
CA GLU A 466 -15.74 13.58 -11.33
C GLU A 466 -14.63 14.22 -12.17
N CYS A 467 -14.93 14.67 -13.40
CA CYS A 467 -14.00 15.43 -14.23
C CYS A 467 -13.61 16.76 -13.57
N LYS A 468 -14.57 17.49 -12.99
CA LYS A 468 -14.28 18.70 -12.19
C LYS A 468 -13.34 18.39 -11.02
N SER A 469 -13.57 17.27 -10.35
CA SER A 469 -12.70 16.81 -9.25
C SER A 469 -11.29 16.48 -9.72
N LEU A 470 -11.14 15.82 -10.88
CA LEU A 470 -9.85 15.52 -11.49
C LEU A 470 -9.08 16.80 -11.89
N ILE A 471 -9.78 17.86 -12.36
CA ILE A 471 -9.19 19.17 -12.63
C ILE A 471 -8.65 19.80 -11.34
N GLU A 472 -9.33 19.65 -10.22
CA GLU A 472 -8.84 20.12 -8.93
C GLU A 472 -7.63 19.34 -8.40
N MET A 473 -7.56 18.04 -8.67
CA MET A 473 -6.42 17.18 -8.31
C MET A 473 -5.18 17.41 -9.18
N ASP A 474 -5.37 17.94 -10.38
CA ASP A 474 -4.32 18.05 -11.41
C ASP A 474 -3.29 19.13 -11.08
N ALA A 475 -2.19 18.71 -10.45
CA ALA A 475 -1.13 19.63 -10.03
C ALA A 475 -0.50 20.38 -11.22
N GLN A 476 -0.32 19.72 -12.36
CA GLN A 476 0.26 20.33 -13.56
C GLN A 476 -0.57 21.52 -14.04
N SER A 477 -1.89 21.43 -14.05
CA SER A 477 -2.79 22.50 -14.50
C SER A 477 -2.90 23.66 -13.52
N LYS A 478 -2.44 23.47 -12.27
CA LYS A 478 -2.46 24.49 -11.21
C LYS A 478 -1.13 25.24 -11.07
N VAL A 479 -0.14 24.94 -11.90
CA VAL A 479 1.11 25.70 -11.92
C VAL A 479 0.86 27.09 -12.52
N VAL A 480 1.22 28.13 -11.77
CA VAL A 480 1.07 29.53 -12.16
C VAL A 480 2.43 30.09 -12.58
N LYS A 481 2.47 30.74 -13.75
CA LYS A 481 3.68 31.36 -14.28
C LYS A 481 4.20 32.45 -13.34
N ASP A 482 5.52 32.63 -13.32
CA ASP A 482 6.24 33.65 -12.55
C ASP A 482 6.06 33.54 -11.02
N THR A 483 5.68 32.35 -10.54
CA THR A 483 5.57 32.01 -9.11
C THR A 483 6.91 31.50 -8.56
N LYS A 484 7.25 31.88 -7.34
CA LYS A 484 8.46 31.38 -6.65
C LYS A 484 8.19 29.97 -6.07
N TYR A 485 8.38 28.93 -6.87
CA TYR A 485 8.28 27.55 -6.40
C TYR A 485 9.50 27.14 -5.57
N PRO A 486 9.36 26.13 -4.67
CA PRO A 486 10.48 25.55 -3.93
C PRO A 486 11.50 24.89 -4.87
N ALA A 487 12.61 24.42 -4.35
CA ALA A 487 13.43 23.43 -5.05
C ALA A 487 12.62 22.16 -5.23
N VAL A 488 12.62 21.57 -6.42
CA VAL A 488 11.80 20.36 -6.70
C VAL A 488 12.68 19.25 -7.25
N PHE A 489 12.55 18.05 -6.67
CA PHE A 489 13.15 16.84 -7.20
C PHE A 489 12.02 15.88 -7.61
N VAL A 490 11.95 15.59 -8.90
CA VAL A 490 10.99 14.67 -9.48
C VAL A 490 11.70 13.40 -9.88
N ARG A 491 11.29 12.27 -9.31
CA ARG A 491 11.80 10.94 -9.62
C ARG A 491 10.77 10.15 -10.40
N SER A 492 11.20 9.43 -11.45
CA SER A 492 10.34 8.55 -12.24
C SER A 492 11.10 7.32 -12.74
N GLY A 493 10.44 6.18 -12.82
CA GLY A 493 10.95 4.98 -13.48
C GLY A 493 10.43 4.86 -14.92
N MET A 494 11.30 4.58 -15.88
CA MET A 494 10.90 4.47 -17.29
C MET A 494 9.94 3.30 -17.54
N ASN A 495 10.01 2.25 -16.72
CA ASN A 495 9.21 1.02 -16.85
C ASN A 495 8.01 1.01 -15.89
N ASP A 496 7.61 2.18 -15.37
CA ASP A 496 6.46 2.32 -14.48
C ASP A 496 5.15 2.13 -15.25
N ALA A 497 4.43 1.04 -14.95
CA ALA A 497 3.13 0.74 -15.52
C ALA A 497 1.97 1.24 -14.63
N ARG A 498 2.23 1.65 -13.38
CA ARG A 498 1.22 2.20 -12.47
C ARG A 498 1.00 3.68 -12.69
N VAL A 499 2.09 4.45 -12.74
CA VAL A 499 2.11 5.87 -13.03
C VAL A 499 3.09 6.14 -14.16
N VAL A 500 2.56 6.35 -15.33
CA VAL A 500 3.37 6.50 -16.54
C VAL A 500 4.37 7.66 -16.42
N PRO A 501 5.65 7.47 -16.83
CA PRO A 501 6.73 8.41 -16.54
C PRO A 501 6.54 9.81 -17.13
N TRP A 502 5.71 9.97 -18.15
CA TRP A 502 5.42 11.29 -18.71
C TRP A 502 4.60 12.19 -17.77
N MET A 503 3.85 11.64 -16.78
CA MET A 503 3.08 12.46 -15.85
C MET A 503 3.98 13.33 -14.97
N PRO A 504 4.86 12.76 -14.13
CA PRO A 504 5.78 13.57 -13.33
C PRO A 504 6.76 14.35 -14.19
N ALA A 505 7.19 13.83 -15.35
CA ALA A 505 8.09 14.55 -16.25
C ALA A 505 7.47 15.83 -16.83
N LYS A 506 6.20 15.82 -17.21
CA LYS A 506 5.48 17.02 -17.66
C LYS A 506 5.33 18.04 -16.53
N PHE A 507 5.04 17.59 -15.32
CA PHE A 507 4.95 18.47 -14.16
C PHE A 507 6.29 19.18 -13.90
N ALA A 508 7.40 18.44 -13.92
CA ALA A 508 8.74 19.02 -13.84
C ALA A 508 8.98 20.09 -14.93
N ALA A 509 8.67 19.78 -16.18
CA ALA A 509 8.87 20.69 -17.32
C ALA A 509 8.02 21.98 -17.18
N VAL A 510 6.76 21.86 -16.73
CA VAL A 510 5.90 23.03 -16.51
C VAL A 510 6.42 23.88 -15.35
N LEU A 511 6.88 23.27 -14.26
CA LEU A 511 7.51 24.00 -13.15
C LEU A 511 8.79 24.72 -13.59
N GLN A 512 9.67 24.07 -14.36
CA GLN A 512 10.91 24.67 -14.91
C GLN A 512 10.62 25.93 -15.75
N ASN A 513 9.55 25.87 -16.55
CA ASN A 513 9.17 26.99 -17.41
C ASN A 513 8.38 28.10 -16.69
N SER A 514 7.88 27.82 -15.49
CA SER A 514 6.96 28.73 -14.78
C SER A 514 7.56 29.35 -13.51
N THR A 515 8.60 28.74 -12.94
CA THR A 515 9.20 29.26 -11.70
C THR A 515 9.99 30.55 -11.93
N SER A 516 9.80 31.54 -11.03
CA SER A 516 10.63 32.73 -10.94
C SER A 516 11.68 32.61 -9.83
N SER A 517 11.77 31.48 -9.15
CA SER A 517 12.80 31.25 -8.15
C SER A 517 14.11 30.78 -8.80
N ASN A 518 15.24 31.05 -8.13
CA ASN A 518 16.56 30.56 -8.55
C ASN A 518 16.82 29.12 -8.06
N LYS A 519 15.82 28.46 -7.48
CA LYS A 519 15.94 27.11 -6.97
C LYS A 519 15.80 26.09 -8.11
N PRO A 520 16.56 24.98 -8.06
CA PRO A 520 16.50 23.97 -9.12
C PRO A 520 15.18 23.20 -9.13
N VAL A 521 14.70 22.88 -10.32
CA VAL A 521 13.66 21.88 -10.56
C VAL A 521 14.33 20.77 -11.38
N LEU A 522 14.53 19.62 -10.77
CA LEU A 522 15.25 18.49 -11.35
C LEU A 522 14.29 17.35 -11.66
N LEU A 523 14.50 16.72 -12.81
CA LEU A 523 13.85 15.47 -13.18
C LEU A 523 14.92 14.37 -13.25
N TYR A 524 14.74 13.32 -12.46
CA TYR A 524 15.51 12.10 -12.53
C TYR A 524 14.65 10.97 -13.10
N VAL A 525 15.08 10.36 -14.20
CA VAL A 525 14.41 9.21 -14.82
C VAL A 525 15.34 8.01 -14.75
N ASN A 526 14.96 6.99 -14.00
CA ASN A 526 15.69 5.74 -13.98
C ASN A 526 15.18 4.82 -15.11
N TYR A 527 16.04 4.55 -16.09
CA TYR A 527 15.69 3.71 -17.25
C TYR A 527 15.69 2.21 -16.93
N GLY A 528 16.30 1.81 -15.82
CA GLY A 528 16.35 0.43 -15.34
C GLY A 528 15.25 0.07 -14.36
N ASN A 529 14.42 1.05 -13.92
CA ASN A 529 13.42 0.84 -12.88
C ASN A 529 11.99 1.15 -13.34
N GLY A 530 11.01 0.63 -12.60
CA GLY A 530 9.59 0.93 -12.71
C GLY A 530 9.09 1.79 -11.55
N HIS A 531 7.91 1.43 -11.03
CA HIS A 531 7.30 2.14 -9.88
C HIS A 531 8.16 2.00 -8.61
N PHE A 532 8.72 0.83 -8.42
CA PHE A 532 9.63 0.52 -7.32
C PHE A 532 11.02 0.13 -7.86
N THR A 533 12.03 0.40 -7.05
CA THR A 533 13.40 -0.04 -7.30
C THR A 533 13.64 -1.34 -6.56
N SER A 534 13.87 -2.43 -7.29
CA SER A 534 14.11 -3.76 -6.70
C SER A 534 15.60 -4.06 -6.46
N ASP A 535 16.48 -3.35 -7.13
CA ASP A 535 17.93 -3.43 -6.92
C ASP A 535 18.33 -2.61 -5.70
N VAL A 536 19.02 -3.25 -4.76
CA VAL A 536 19.40 -2.64 -3.46
C VAL A 536 20.35 -1.46 -3.67
N ASP A 537 21.36 -1.63 -4.54
CA ASP A 537 22.39 -0.60 -4.78
C ASP A 537 21.79 0.62 -5.50
N GLU A 538 20.92 0.40 -6.48
CA GLU A 538 20.20 1.47 -7.17
C GLU A 538 19.23 2.19 -6.23
N ASN A 539 18.55 1.46 -5.35
CA ASN A 539 17.67 2.06 -4.35
C ASN A 539 18.45 2.97 -3.39
N PHE A 540 19.63 2.54 -2.93
CA PHE A 540 20.51 3.38 -2.11
C PHE A 540 20.99 4.63 -2.84
N LYS A 541 21.33 4.54 -4.13
CA LYS A 541 21.72 5.70 -4.93
C LYS A 541 20.57 6.71 -5.06
N GLU A 542 19.36 6.23 -5.41
CA GLU A 542 18.18 7.09 -5.52
C GLU A 542 17.86 7.80 -4.21
N PHE A 543 17.94 7.11 -3.07
CA PHE A 543 17.78 7.72 -1.76
C PHE A 543 18.91 8.70 -1.42
N ALA A 544 20.15 8.38 -1.76
CA ALA A 544 21.29 9.27 -1.53
C ALA A 544 21.15 10.57 -2.32
N ASP A 545 20.72 10.52 -3.57
CA ASP A 545 20.47 11.69 -4.41
C ASP A 545 19.35 12.55 -3.84
N MET A 546 18.25 11.95 -3.43
CA MET A 546 17.09 12.63 -2.86
C MET A 546 17.43 13.30 -1.51
N VAL A 547 18.12 12.60 -0.62
CA VAL A 547 18.56 13.12 0.68
C VAL A 547 19.59 14.24 0.49
N SER A 548 20.59 14.03 -0.39
CA SER A 548 21.64 15.02 -0.65
C SER A 548 21.07 16.30 -1.27
N PHE A 549 20.16 16.17 -2.23
CA PHE A 549 19.44 17.30 -2.80
C PHE A 549 18.65 18.06 -1.73
N SER A 550 17.91 17.34 -0.90
CA SER A 550 17.09 17.93 0.15
C SER A 550 17.94 18.71 1.17
N LEU A 551 18.98 18.07 1.69
CA LEU A 551 19.87 18.66 2.69
C LEU A 551 20.68 19.83 2.12
N TRP A 552 21.10 19.76 0.85
CA TRP A 552 21.73 20.87 0.16
C TRP A 552 20.78 22.08 0.07
N GLN A 553 19.55 21.88 -0.37
CA GLN A 553 18.59 22.97 -0.59
C GLN A 553 18.09 23.63 0.69
N VAL A 554 18.07 22.90 1.81
CA VAL A 554 17.79 23.48 3.14
C VAL A 554 19.03 24.08 3.80
N GLY A 555 20.19 24.07 3.12
CA GLY A 555 21.44 24.67 3.59
C GLY A 555 22.06 23.90 4.77
N HIS A 556 22.01 22.58 4.74
CA HIS A 556 22.70 21.75 5.73
C HIS A 556 24.23 21.89 5.57
N PRO A 557 24.99 22.09 6.66
CA PRO A 557 26.43 22.46 6.57
C PRO A 557 27.30 21.42 5.89
N SER A 558 26.94 20.14 5.98
CA SER A 558 27.71 19.01 5.40
C SER A 558 27.32 18.71 3.93
N PHE A 559 26.27 19.33 3.42
CA PHE A 559 25.78 19.11 2.05
C PHE A 559 25.87 20.40 1.23
N LYS A 560 26.88 20.50 0.38
CA LYS A 560 27.14 21.66 -0.47
C LYS A 560 27.33 21.19 -1.91
N LYS A 561 27.05 22.08 -2.86
CA LYS A 561 27.40 21.84 -4.26
C LYS A 561 28.92 21.69 -4.35
N ALA A 562 29.39 20.66 -5.05
CA ALA A 562 30.80 20.57 -5.43
C ALA A 562 31.15 21.76 -6.36
N ASP A 563 32.29 22.38 -6.14
CA ASP A 563 32.79 23.49 -6.95
C ASP A 563 33.10 23.02 -8.38
#